data_696bf81c15c43f05ea5deca5fb174dbc
#
_entry.id   696bf81c15c43f05ea5deca5fb174dbc
#
_cell.length_a   1.000
_cell.length_b   1.000
_cell.length_c   1.000
_cell.angle_alpha   90.00
_cell.angle_beta   90.00
_cell.angle_gamma   90.00
#
_symmetry.space_group_name_H-M   'P 1'
#
loop_
_entity.id
_entity.type
_entity.pdbx_description
1 polymer ?
#
loop_
_entity_poly.entity_id
_entity_poly.type
_entity_poly.pdbx_seq_one_letter_code
_entity_poly.pdbx_strand_id
1 'polypeptide(L)'
;MDDSQASSTNRDYTIAELSALVTSGRLRLPQFQRSFRWDAQDVLNLFDSILRGYPFGSLLLWQREAGADDLRIGALEVQAGARQDALWVVDGQQRITSLVNAVDPRGMADPRFALGYSLRAKKVVLLNRNEGSSVIPLPDLFDFARALEWLRNNPDVSNAAENIQEVAARLNRLSIPAIIMEEANEGTLREIFDRINSRGKRLNPAEIFDAIHGGPDRGLTTSGIATHVNEQTRFGRLDDTVVVQALLVRRHPDITRDLHNEFSPSRRNVSAFPEENKEEAYKETERALVSAIRFLQQVAGVPHITFLPFRFQLLVLTRFFALFPKPHDRNLELICRWFWRTSVGAETLGISGSQRDLRYMAKLIAPGKESSSVQRLIKAAKLTMKPESDFTNLLDLTTFRTDRANSKVVLAALWNKHPVDVRTNSAMTPDQLADQLENDSTPQAVTIKLAPDSAESAGFAANRLISFVDRQEFIGRASAETNLDSLLLDEKMLSALQENRHEDFLRMRSGVLRRYLNDFLDARTAYGQEDRPPLEDFIFDDGDPDGDPGAPA
;
A
#
# COMPACT_ATOMS: atom_id res chain seq x y z
N MET A 1 -20.27 27.73 20.09
CA MET A 1 -21.16 26.58 20.32
C MET A 1 -22.23 26.67 19.26
N ASP A 2 -22.01 26.04 18.15
CA ASP A 2 -23.01 25.93 17.09
C ASP A 2 -23.43 24.45 17.10
N ASP A 3 -24.56 24.22 17.80
CA ASP A 3 -25.13 22.90 18.05
C ASP A 3 -26.03 22.53 16.86
N SER A 4 -25.41 22.40 15.65
CA SER A 4 -26.12 21.86 14.50
C SER A 4 -26.27 20.34 14.69
N GLN A 5 -27.39 19.93 15.31
CA GLN A 5 -27.81 18.54 15.36
C GLN A 5 -27.90 18.01 13.94
N ALA A 6 -27.12 16.95 13.63
CA ALA A 6 -27.22 16.27 12.36
C ALA A 6 -28.64 15.73 12.16
N SER A 7 -29.32 16.19 11.12
CA SER A 7 -30.62 15.64 10.72
C SER A 7 -30.40 14.28 10.07
N SER A 8 -31.10 13.25 10.50
CA SER A 8 -31.08 11.93 9.91
C SER A 8 -32.48 11.42 9.65
N THR A 9 -32.67 10.83 8.46
CA THR A 9 -33.94 10.22 8.05
C THR A 9 -33.74 8.72 7.88
N ASN A 10 -34.62 7.91 8.46
CA ASN A 10 -34.64 6.47 8.25
C ASN A 10 -35.52 6.14 7.03
N ARG A 11 -35.01 5.32 6.15
CA ARG A 11 -35.73 4.84 4.97
C ARG A 11 -35.34 3.39 4.66
N ASP A 12 -36.34 2.62 4.27
CA ASP A 12 -36.12 1.28 3.78
C ASP A 12 -36.04 1.29 2.26
N TYR A 13 -35.13 0.51 1.70
CA TYR A 13 -34.97 0.33 0.25
C TYR A 13 -35.14 -1.14 -0.12
N THR A 14 -35.80 -1.39 -1.24
CA THR A 14 -35.75 -2.69 -1.93
C THR A 14 -34.49 -2.80 -2.79
N ILE A 15 -34.13 -4.02 -3.20
CA ILE A 15 -33.00 -4.24 -4.14
C ILE A 15 -33.26 -3.47 -5.45
N ALA A 16 -34.51 -3.47 -5.94
CA ALA A 16 -34.89 -2.74 -7.16
C ALA A 16 -34.68 -1.23 -7.02
N GLU A 17 -35.07 -0.62 -5.89
CA GLU A 17 -34.82 0.80 -5.63
C GLU A 17 -33.33 1.11 -5.55
N LEU A 18 -32.51 0.25 -4.89
CA LEU A 18 -31.07 0.43 -4.86
C LEU A 18 -30.46 0.33 -6.26
N SER A 19 -30.91 -0.63 -7.07
CA SER A 19 -30.48 -0.77 -8.48
C SER A 19 -30.84 0.48 -9.30
N ALA A 20 -32.03 1.05 -9.10
CA ALA A 20 -32.45 2.29 -9.75
C ALA A 20 -31.61 3.50 -9.30
N LEU A 21 -31.26 3.61 -8.00
CA LEU A 21 -30.37 4.65 -7.48
C LEU A 21 -28.96 4.55 -8.08
N VAL A 22 -28.44 3.35 -8.25
CA VAL A 22 -27.16 3.09 -8.92
C VAL A 22 -27.23 3.47 -10.39
N THR A 23 -28.22 2.95 -11.13
CA THR A 23 -28.36 3.16 -12.58
C THR A 23 -28.61 4.63 -12.93
N SER A 24 -29.36 5.36 -12.10
CA SER A 24 -29.57 6.81 -12.27
C SER A 24 -28.39 7.67 -11.86
N GLY A 25 -27.32 7.07 -11.33
CA GLY A 25 -26.17 7.78 -10.79
C GLY A 25 -26.50 8.65 -9.57
N ARG A 26 -27.63 8.42 -8.89
CA ARG A 26 -27.94 9.10 -7.62
C ARG A 26 -27.16 8.52 -6.46
N LEU A 27 -26.94 7.20 -6.44
CA LEU A 27 -26.07 6.56 -5.46
C LEU A 27 -24.63 6.69 -5.90
N ARG A 28 -23.77 7.16 -5.01
CA ARG A 28 -22.34 7.41 -5.22
C ARG A 28 -21.51 6.55 -4.29
N LEU A 29 -20.43 6.00 -4.82
CA LEU A 29 -19.38 5.40 -3.99
C LEU A 29 -18.24 6.40 -3.87
N PRO A 30 -17.77 6.72 -2.65
CA PRO A 30 -16.54 7.48 -2.47
C PRO A 30 -15.37 6.81 -3.19
N GLN A 31 -14.46 7.59 -3.76
CA GLN A 31 -13.36 7.06 -4.59
C GLN A 31 -12.46 6.10 -3.82
N PHE A 32 -12.27 6.33 -2.53
CA PHE A 32 -11.49 5.49 -1.62
C PHE A 32 -12.15 4.13 -1.29
N GLN A 33 -13.47 3.99 -1.52
CA GLN A 33 -14.22 2.74 -1.30
C GLN A 33 -14.46 1.94 -2.60
N ARG A 34 -13.88 2.32 -3.74
CA ARG A 34 -14.19 1.69 -5.04
C ARG A 34 -13.69 0.25 -5.20
N SER A 35 -12.76 -0.23 -4.36
CA SER A 35 -12.32 -1.63 -4.41
C SER A 35 -13.33 -2.55 -3.72
N PHE A 36 -13.97 -3.40 -4.52
CA PHE A 36 -14.80 -4.49 -3.98
C PHE A 36 -13.89 -5.55 -3.35
N ARG A 37 -14.03 -5.78 -2.03
CA ARG A 37 -13.12 -6.61 -1.23
C ARG A 37 -13.69 -7.98 -0.86
N TRP A 38 -14.99 -8.16 -1.06
CA TRP A 38 -15.63 -9.45 -0.81
C TRP A 38 -15.26 -10.44 -1.90
N ASP A 39 -15.01 -11.67 -1.50
CA ASP A 39 -14.91 -12.79 -2.43
C ASP A 39 -16.30 -13.35 -2.75
N ALA A 40 -16.34 -14.36 -3.61
CA ALA A 40 -17.60 -15.00 -4.01
C ALA A 40 -18.30 -15.68 -2.82
N GLN A 41 -17.55 -16.17 -1.84
CA GLN A 41 -18.13 -16.80 -0.65
C GLN A 41 -18.78 -15.77 0.29
N ASP A 42 -18.21 -14.59 0.42
CA ASP A 42 -18.82 -13.50 1.19
C ASP A 42 -20.16 -13.07 0.57
N VAL A 43 -20.24 -13.00 -0.78
CA VAL A 43 -21.48 -12.68 -1.50
C VAL A 43 -22.52 -13.79 -1.30
N LEU A 44 -22.13 -15.07 -1.39
CA LEU A 44 -23.02 -16.19 -1.11
C LEU A 44 -23.56 -16.14 0.32
N ASN A 45 -22.72 -15.84 1.31
CA ASN A 45 -23.11 -15.74 2.72
C ASN A 45 -24.12 -14.61 2.95
N LEU A 46 -24.01 -13.49 2.21
CA LEU A 46 -25.02 -12.44 2.24
C LEU A 46 -26.38 -12.95 1.78
N PHE A 47 -26.45 -13.61 0.61
CA PHE A 47 -27.70 -14.14 0.07
C PHE A 47 -28.27 -15.28 0.90
N ASP A 48 -27.43 -16.12 1.51
CA ASP A 48 -27.89 -17.14 2.47
C ASP A 48 -28.55 -16.49 3.70
N SER A 49 -27.94 -15.43 4.25
CA SER A 49 -28.52 -14.67 5.36
C SER A 49 -29.87 -14.06 4.98
N ILE A 50 -29.98 -13.49 3.79
CA ILE A 50 -31.23 -12.92 3.27
C ILE A 50 -32.32 -13.99 3.13
N LEU A 51 -31.99 -15.13 2.52
CA LEU A 51 -32.95 -16.22 2.35
C LEU A 51 -33.39 -16.87 3.67
N ARG A 52 -32.56 -16.84 4.69
CA ARG A 52 -32.89 -17.29 6.04
C ARG A 52 -33.60 -16.24 6.89
N GLY A 53 -33.69 -15.00 6.42
CA GLY A 53 -34.26 -13.89 7.20
C GLY A 53 -33.37 -13.43 8.35
N TYR A 54 -32.06 -13.70 8.25
CA TYR A 54 -31.09 -13.23 9.26
C TYR A 54 -30.78 -11.75 9.06
N PRO A 55 -30.48 -11.00 10.15
CA PRO A 55 -30.01 -9.64 10.04
C PRO A 55 -28.68 -9.58 9.27
N PHE A 56 -28.62 -8.76 8.22
CA PHE A 56 -27.42 -8.55 7.41
C PHE A 56 -26.90 -7.09 7.46
N GLY A 57 -27.46 -6.29 8.41
CA GLY A 57 -27.05 -4.91 8.67
C GLY A 57 -27.87 -3.86 7.93
N SER A 58 -27.59 -2.60 8.24
CA SER A 58 -28.22 -1.42 7.63
C SER A 58 -27.22 -0.67 6.75
N LEU A 59 -27.73 0.20 5.88
CA LEU A 59 -26.92 1.13 5.08
C LEU A 59 -26.80 2.47 5.81
N LEU A 60 -25.65 3.13 5.63
CA LEU A 60 -25.49 4.52 6.01
C LEU A 60 -25.17 5.33 4.76
N LEU A 61 -26.01 6.29 4.47
CA LEU A 61 -25.92 7.14 3.29
C LEU A 61 -25.79 8.60 3.72
N TRP A 62 -25.05 9.38 2.97
CA TRP A 62 -24.92 10.81 3.17
C TRP A 62 -25.42 11.55 1.94
N GLN A 63 -26.41 12.41 2.14
CA GLN A 63 -26.96 13.22 1.07
C GLN A 63 -26.14 14.51 0.93
N ARG A 64 -25.50 14.67 -0.23
CA ARG A 64 -24.80 15.90 -0.61
C ARG A 64 -24.66 15.99 -2.13
N GLU A 65 -24.20 17.15 -2.60
CA GLU A 65 -23.92 17.35 -4.02
C GLU A 65 -22.82 16.42 -4.55
N ALA A 66 -22.91 16.05 -5.82
CA ALA A 66 -21.92 15.30 -6.55
C ALA A 66 -21.76 15.86 -7.97
N GLY A 67 -20.53 16.01 -8.42
CA GLY A 67 -20.20 16.31 -9.81
C GLY A 67 -20.55 15.16 -10.76
N ALA A 68 -20.45 15.41 -12.07
CA ALA A 68 -20.54 14.35 -13.07
C ALA A 68 -19.33 13.41 -12.93
N ASP A 69 -19.56 12.10 -13.01
CA ASP A 69 -18.50 11.09 -12.86
C ASP A 69 -18.89 9.78 -13.57
N ASP A 70 -17.88 9.04 -14.04
CA ASP A 70 -18.04 7.66 -14.52
C ASP A 70 -17.89 6.73 -13.32
N LEU A 71 -19.00 6.14 -12.89
CA LEU A 71 -19.04 5.26 -11.73
C LEU A 71 -18.80 3.81 -12.12
N ARG A 72 -17.96 3.13 -11.37
CA ARG A 72 -17.84 1.68 -11.44
C ARG A 72 -18.24 1.06 -10.11
N ILE A 73 -19.32 0.26 -10.14
CA ILE A 73 -19.90 -0.41 -8.96
C ILE A 73 -19.88 -1.92 -9.21
N GLY A 74 -18.81 -2.59 -8.80
CA GLY A 74 -18.55 -3.97 -9.18
C GLY A 74 -18.30 -4.11 -10.68
N ALA A 75 -19.13 -4.87 -11.40
CA ALA A 75 -19.11 -5.03 -12.86
C ALA A 75 -19.94 -3.96 -13.58
N LEU A 76 -20.73 -3.14 -12.87
CA LEU A 76 -21.60 -2.13 -13.47
C LEU A 76 -20.82 -0.83 -13.70
N GLU A 77 -20.91 -0.32 -14.92
CA GLU A 77 -20.41 1.00 -15.32
C GLU A 77 -21.59 1.93 -15.57
N VAL A 78 -21.58 3.11 -14.95
CA VAL A 78 -22.67 4.08 -15.00
C VAL A 78 -22.12 5.48 -15.21
N GLN A 79 -22.55 6.15 -16.26
CA GLN A 79 -22.29 7.58 -16.47
C GLN A 79 -23.27 8.39 -15.62
N ALA A 80 -22.76 9.05 -14.61
CA ALA A 80 -23.57 9.77 -13.64
C ALA A 80 -23.40 11.28 -13.80
N GLY A 81 -24.49 11.98 -14.13
CA GLY A 81 -24.54 13.44 -14.21
C GLY A 81 -24.35 14.12 -12.84
N ALA A 82 -24.04 15.42 -12.84
CA ALA A 82 -23.98 16.21 -11.62
C ALA A 82 -25.37 16.28 -10.92
N ARG A 83 -25.39 16.19 -9.59
CA ARG A 83 -26.61 16.19 -8.77
C ARG A 83 -26.41 16.89 -7.44
N GLN A 84 -27.44 17.60 -6.97
CA GLN A 84 -27.46 18.24 -5.64
C GLN A 84 -27.88 17.24 -4.54
N ASP A 85 -28.61 16.16 -4.89
CA ASP A 85 -29.23 15.20 -3.99
C ASP A 85 -28.60 13.81 -4.08
N ALA A 86 -27.31 13.72 -4.37
CA ALA A 86 -26.60 12.45 -4.45
C ALA A 86 -26.50 11.79 -3.07
N LEU A 87 -26.63 10.46 -3.04
CA LEU A 87 -26.52 9.64 -1.84
C LEU A 87 -25.14 8.96 -1.83
N TRP A 88 -24.24 9.43 -1.03
CA TRP A 88 -22.90 8.85 -0.87
C TRP A 88 -22.93 7.72 0.13
N VAL A 89 -22.42 6.56 -0.25
CA VAL A 89 -22.37 5.39 0.63
C VAL A 89 -21.27 5.57 1.66
N VAL A 90 -21.69 5.67 2.93
CA VAL A 90 -20.82 5.80 4.09
C VAL A 90 -20.48 4.42 4.66
N ASP A 91 -21.52 3.57 4.84
CA ASP A 91 -21.37 2.15 5.18
C ASP A 91 -22.35 1.29 4.38
N GLY A 92 -21.95 0.04 4.12
CA GLY A 92 -22.73 -0.93 3.36
C GLY A 92 -22.35 -1.07 1.89
N GLN A 93 -21.24 -0.49 1.44
CA GLN A 93 -20.77 -0.58 0.06
C GLN A 93 -20.72 -2.01 -0.47
N GLN A 94 -20.07 -2.92 0.26
CA GLN A 94 -19.92 -4.32 -0.18
C GLN A 94 -21.31 -4.97 -0.36
N ARG A 95 -22.24 -4.68 0.54
CA ARG A 95 -23.63 -5.16 0.47
C ARG A 95 -24.36 -4.60 -0.76
N ILE A 96 -24.33 -3.28 -0.95
CA ILE A 96 -24.97 -2.65 -2.13
C ILE A 96 -24.36 -3.22 -3.42
N THR A 97 -23.04 -3.25 -3.52
CA THR A 97 -22.35 -3.77 -4.72
C THR A 97 -22.76 -5.21 -4.99
N SER A 98 -22.78 -6.09 -3.96
CA SER A 98 -23.19 -7.48 -4.12
C SER A 98 -24.63 -7.63 -4.56
N LEU A 99 -25.55 -6.91 -3.90
CA LEU A 99 -26.99 -6.99 -4.19
C LEU A 99 -27.31 -6.52 -5.60
N VAL A 100 -26.78 -5.36 -6.00
CA VAL A 100 -27.09 -4.76 -7.31
C VAL A 100 -26.46 -5.55 -8.46
N ASN A 101 -25.22 -6.02 -8.31
CA ASN A 101 -24.58 -6.83 -9.34
C ASN A 101 -25.18 -8.22 -9.49
N ALA A 102 -25.56 -8.87 -8.40
CA ALA A 102 -26.11 -10.22 -8.46
C ALA A 102 -27.50 -10.30 -9.13
N VAL A 103 -28.24 -9.21 -9.15
CA VAL A 103 -29.57 -9.14 -9.82
C VAL A 103 -29.53 -8.50 -11.20
N ASP A 104 -28.43 -7.87 -11.60
CA ASP A 104 -28.24 -7.27 -12.92
C ASP A 104 -27.52 -8.26 -13.86
N PRO A 105 -28.05 -8.52 -15.08
CA PRO A 105 -27.39 -9.43 -16.03
C PRO A 105 -25.94 -9.05 -16.35
N ARG A 106 -25.61 -7.74 -16.35
CA ARG A 106 -24.23 -7.26 -16.58
C ARG A 106 -23.28 -7.70 -15.47
N GLY A 107 -23.79 -7.87 -14.25
CA GLY A 107 -23.00 -8.33 -13.11
C GLY A 107 -22.46 -9.76 -13.26
N MET A 108 -23.10 -10.59 -14.09
CA MET A 108 -22.66 -11.96 -14.40
C MET A 108 -21.28 -12.02 -15.10
N ALA A 109 -20.79 -10.89 -15.64
CA ALA A 109 -19.44 -10.80 -16.20
C ALA A 109 -18.34 -10.97 -15.14
N ASP A 110 -18.63 -10.70 -13.88
CA ASP A 110 -17.71 -10.91 -12.77
C ASP A 110 -18.09 -12.22 -12.02
N PRO A 111 -17.19 -13.21 -11.95
CA PRO A 111 -17.48 -14.49 -11.31
C PRO A 111 -17.96 -14.41 -9.87
N ARG A 112 -17.64 -13.30 -9.15
CA ARG A 112 -18.08 -13.08 -7.76
C ARG A 112 -19.58 -12.83 -7.64
N PHE A 113 -20.22 -12.34 -8.71
CA PHE A 113 -21.64 -12.00 -8.76
C PHE A 113 -22.46 -12.94 -9.67
N ALA A 114 -21.80 -13.86 -10.37
CA ALA A 114 -22.46 -14.87 -11.19
C ALA A 114 -23.12 -15.92 -10.29
N LEU A 115 -24.32 -15.59 -9.79
CA LEU A 115 -25.06 -16.38 -8.82
C LEU A 115 -26.36 -16.93 -9.43
N GLY A 116 -26.78 -18.10 -8.95
CA GLY A 116 -28.07 -18.69 -9.26
C GLY A 116 -28.71 -19.34 -8.05
N TYR A 117 -30.02 -19.56 -8.10
CA TYR A 117 -30.75 -20.30 -7.08
C TYR A 117 -30.93 -21.75 -7.51
N SER A 118 -30.38 -22.66 -6.73
CA SER A 118 -30.53 -24.10 -6.93
C SER A 118 -31.87 -24.57 -6.41
N LEU A 119 -32.73 -25.02 -7.31
CA LEU A 119 -34.04 -25.57 -6.99
C LEU A 119 -33.95 -26.85 -6.15
N ARG A 120 -32.90 -27.64 -6.40
CA ARG A 120 -32.65 -28.89 -5.68
C ARG A 120 -32.12 -28.64 -4.26
N ALA A 121 -31.10 -27.75 -4.14
CA ALA A 121 -30.46 -27.46 -2.86
C ALA A 121 -31.20 -26.39 -2.06
N LYS A 122 -32.18 -25.70 -2.65
CA LYS A 122 -32.94 -24.56 -2.07
C LYS A 122 -32.05 -23.48 -1.47
N LYS A 123 -30.95 -23.15 -2.17
CA LYS A 123 -29.98 -22.12 -1.75
C LYS A 123 -29.38 -21.44 -2.95
N VAL A 124 -28.77 -20.27 -2.70
CA VAL A 124 -27.97 -19.57 -3.71
C VAL A 124 -26.63 -20.29 -3.87
N VAL A 125 -26.18 -20.43 -5.12
CA VAL A 125 -24.92 -21.07 -5.52
C VAL A 125 -24.20 -20.23 -6.56
N LEU A 126 -22.91 -20.44 -6.74
CA LEU A 126 -22.18 -19.90 -7.88
C LEU A 126 -22.60 -20.61 -9.16
N LEU A 127 -22.80 -19.85 -10.24
CA LEU A 127 -23.10 -20.43 -11.54
C LEU A 127 -21.83 -21.05 -12.13
N ASN A 128 -21.83 -22.38 -12.22
CA ASN A 128 -20.81 -23.13 -12.93
C ASN A 128 -21.36 -23.60 -14.29
N ARG A 129 -20.53 -23.66 -15.34
CA ARG A 129 -20.91 -24.09 -16.70
C ARG A 129 -21.53 -25.50 -16.78
N ASN A 130 -21.43 -26.31 -15.72
CA ASN A 130 -21.86 -27.70 -15.66
C ASN A 130 -23.13 -27.94 -14.82
N GLU A 131 -23.73 -26.90 -14.21
CA GLU A 131 -24.98 -27.05 -13.48
C GLU A 131 -26.16 -26.94 -14.46
N GLY A 132 -26.72 -28.06 -14.85
CA GLY A 132 -27.84 -28.13 -15.80
C GLY A 132 -29.10 -27.38 -15.33
N SER A 133 -30.27 -27.66 -15.91
CA SER A 133 -31.56 -26.98 -15.74
C SER A 133 -32.12 -26.89 -14.29
N SER A 134 -31.34 -27.20 -13.26
CA SER A 134 -31.77 -27.15 -11.85
C SER A 134 -31.38 -25.87 -11.12
N VAL A 135 -30.69 -24.92 -11.79
CA VAL A 135 -30.24 -23.62 -11.21
C VAL A 135 -30.74 -22.47 -12.07
N ILE A 136 -31.58 -21.62 -11.49
CA ILE A 136 -32.03 -20.39 -12.16
C ILE A 136 -31.10 -19.23 -11.82
N PRO A 137 -30.55 -18.47 -12.81
CA PRO A 137 -29.74 -17.28 -12.55
C PRO A 137 -30.51 -16.26 -11.70
N LEU A 138 -29.84 -15.60 -10.76
CA LEU A 138 -30.48 -14.59 -9.92
C LEU A 138 -31.08 -13.42 -10.73
N PRO A 139 -30.45 -12.90 -11.80
CA PRO A 139 -31.09 -11.89 -12.64
C PRO A 139 -32.40 -12.34 -13.29
N ASP A 140 -32.48 -13.63 -13.64
CA ASP A 140 -33.72 -14.20 -14.21
C ASP A 140 -34.76 -14.44 -13.12
N LEU A 141 -34.34 -14.91 -11.94
CA LEU A 141 -35.21 -15.08 -10.80
C LEU A 141 -35.82 -13.75 -10.30
N PHE A 142 -35.07 -12.64 -10.40
CA PHE A 142 -35.48 -11.34 -9.91
C PHE A 142 -36.47 -10.63 -10.86
N ASP A 143 -36.42 -10.93 -12.15
CA ASP A 143 -37.31 -10.42 -13.18
C ASP A 143 -38.37 -11.47 -13.55
N PHE A 144 -39.65 -11.12 -13.35
CA PHE A 144 -40.75 -12.05 -13.56
C PHE A 144 -40.85 -12.55 -15.01
N ALA A 145 -40.62 -11.68 -15.98
CA ALA A 145 -40.70 -12.06 -17.39
C ALA A 145 -39.58 -13.06 -17.77
N ARG A 146 -38.38 -12.81 -17.27
CA ARG A 146 -37.22 -13.71 -17.43
C ARG A 146 -37.41 -15.03 -16.70
N ALA A 147 -37.98 -15.02 -15.51
CA ALA A 147 -38.30 -16.25 -14.77
C ALA A 147 -39.27 -17.16 -15.54
N LEU A 148 -40.31 -16.55 -16.17
CA LEU A 148 -41.24 -17.28 -17.03
C LEU A 148 -40.59 -17.82 -18.32
N GLU A 149 -39.71 -17.05 -18.93
CA GLU A 149 -38.95 -17.46 -20.11
C GLU A 149 -37.99 -18.62 -19.73
N TRP A 150 -37.28 -18.49 -18.61
CA TRP A 150 -36.42 -19.54 -18.12
C TRP A 150 -37.17 -20.85 -17.85
N LEU A 151 -38.36 -20.79 -17.22
CA LEU A 151 -39.22 -21.96 -16.99
C LEU A 151 -39.69 -22.62 -18.31
N ARG A 152 -40.02 -21.80 -19.33
CA ARG A 152 -40.37 -22.33 -20.66
C ARG A 152 -39.22 -23.07 -21.32
N ASN A 153 -38.02 -22.59 -21.11
CA ASN A 153 -36.81 -23.18 -21.70
C ASN A 153 -36.30 -24.39 -20.88
N ASN A 154 -36.85 -24.62 -19.68
CA ASN A 154 -36.48 -25.72 -18.78
C ASN A 154 -37.71 -26.51 -18.30
N PRO A 155 -38.39 -27.23 -19.22
CA PRO A 155 -39.68 -27.92 -18.92
C PRO A 155 -39.56 -29.00 -17.84
N ASP A 156 -38.37 -29.59 -17.67
CA ASP A 156 -38.08 -30.62 -16.66
C ASP A 156 -38.25 -30.16 -15.20
N VAL A 157 -38.21 -28.84 -14.97
CA VAL A 157 -38.38 -28.22 -13.65
C VAL A 157 -39.65 -27.36 -13.54
N SER A 158 -40.61 -27.54 -14.43
CA SER A 158 -41.89 -26.80 -14.41
C SER A 158 -42.67 -26.97 -13.09
N ASN A 159 -42.51 -28.09 -12.38
CA ASN A 159 -43.06 -28.32 -11.05
C ASN A 159 -42.47 -27.46 -9.95
N ALA A 160 -41.35 -26.74 -10.21
CA ALA A 160 -40.73 -25.82 -9.27
C ALA A 160 -41.24 -24.37 -9.39
N ALA A 161 -42.24 -24.09 -10.25
CA ALA A 161 -42.76 -22.74 -10.47
C ALA A 161 -43.22 -22.06 -9.18
N GLU A 162 -43.88 -22.74 -8.29
CA GLU A 162 -44.31 -22.19 -6.98
C GLU A 162 -43.11 -21.82 -6.11
N ASN A 163 -42.07 -22.64 -6.07
CA ASN A 163 -40.84 -22.37 -5.30
C ASN A 163 -40.10 -21.16 -5.89
N ILE A 164 -40.00 -21.05 -7.22
CA ILE A 164 -39.41 -19.92 -7.92
C ILE A 164 -40.18 -18.64 -7.58
N GLN A 165 -41.51 -18.69 -7.62
CA GLN A 165 -42.35 -17.52 -7.30
C GLN A 165 -42.20 -17.09 -5.84
N GLU A 166 -42.14 -18.05 -4.91
CA GLU A 166 -41.94 -17.77 -3.47
C GLU A 166 -40.60 -17.07 -3.22
N VAL A 167 -39.50 -17.62 -3.77
CA VAL A 167 -38.15 -17.06 -3.59
C VAL A 167 -38.02 -15.70 -4.29
N ALA A 168 -38.56 -15.55 -5.49
CA ALA A 168 -38.60 -14.29 -6.21
C ALA A 168 -39.36 -13.21 -5.41
N ALA A 169 -40.55 -13.56 -4.88
CA ALA A 169 -41.33 -12.66 -4.04
C ALA A 169 -40.59 -12.25 -2.76
N ARG A 170 -39.83 -13.18 -2.14
CA ARG A 170 -39.04 -12.93 -0.95
C ARG A 170 -37.91 -11.95 -1.24
N LEU A 171 -37.15 -12.14 -2.32
CA LEU A 171 -36.08 -11.24 -2.74
C LEU A 171 -36.60 -9.84 -3.13
N ASN A 172 -37.72 -9.77 -3.85
CA ASN A 172 -38.30 -8.51 -4.29
C ASN A 172 -38.93 -7.69 -3.14
N ARG A 173 -39.37 -8.37 -2.06
CA ARG A 173 -39.91 -7.70 -0.85
C ARG A 173 -38.88 -7.43 0.22
N LEU A 174 -37.63 -7.76 -0.04
CA LEU A 174 -36.56 -7.52 0.92
C LEU A 174 -36.47 -6.03 1.24
N SER A 175 -36.63 -5.70 2.50
CA SER A 175 -36.45 -4.34 3.03
C SER A 175 -35.03 -4.20 3.60
N ILE A 176 -34.30 -3.24 3.10
CA ILE A 176 -32.92 -2.93 3.47
C ILE A 176 -32.96 -1.59 4.20
N PRO A 177 -32.81 -1.57 5.54
CA PRO A 177 -32.87 -0.34 6.30
C PRO A 177 -31.66 0.54 5.96
N ALA A 178 -31.92 1.84 5.76
CA ALA A 178 -30.90 2.84 5.50
C ALA A 178 -31.13 4.07 6.39
N ILE A 179 -30.05 4.61 6.91
CA ILE A 179 -30.01 5.90 7.59
C ILE A 179 -29.43 6.91 6.60
N ILE A 180 -30.19 7.95 6.28
CA ILE A 180 -29.76 9.03 5.40
C ILE A 180 -29.43 10.21 6.28
N MET A 181 -28.20 10.69 6.21
CA MET A 181 -27.74 11.89 6.90
C MET A 181 -27.84 13.09 5.99
N GLU A 182 -28.48 14.12 6.47
CA GLU A 182 -28.64 15.42 5.82
C GLU A 182 -27.88 16.47 6.63
N GLU A 183 -27.26 17.45 5.99
CA GLU A 183 -26.62 18.62 6.60
C GLU A 183 -25.59 18.34 7.71
N ALA A 184 -25.00 17.16 7.77
CA ALA A 184 -23.94 16.90 8.71
C ALA A 184 -22.64 17.61 8.28
N ASN A 185 -22.03 18.38 9.19
CA ASN A 185 -20.66 18.85 8.96
C ASN A 185 -19.68 17.67 8.94
N GLU A 186 -18.53 17.86 8.31
CA GLU A 186 -17.51 16.81 8.16
C GLU A 186 -17.06 16.21 9.50
N GLY A 187 -17.07 16.97 10.59
CA GLY A 187 -16.71 16.52 11.94
C GLY A 187 -17.73 15.55 12.54
N THR A 188 -19.01 15.82 12.37
CA THR A 188 -20.12 14.97 12.86
C THR A 188 -20.17 13.64 12.09
N LEU A 189 -20.00 13.69 10.78
CA LEU A 189 -19.89 12.48 9.94
C LEU A 189 -18.78 11.56 10.42
N ARG A 190 -17.67 12.12 10.75
CA ARG A 190 -16.51 11.41 11.25
C ARG A 190 -16.77 10.68 12.56
N GLU A 191 -17.36 11.38 13.55
CA GLU A 191 -17.69 10.76 14.84
C GLU A 191 -18.65 9.58 14.64
N ILE A 192 -19.57 9.71 13.69
CA ILE A 192 -20.51 8.66 13.32
C ILE A 192 -19.78 7.50 12.60
N PHE A 193 -18.84 7.81 11.70
CA PHE A 193 -17.98 6.81 11.04
C PHE A 193 -17.18 5.98 12.06
N ASP A 194 -16.54 6.63 13.02
CA ASP A 194 -15.72 5.96 14.05
C ASP A 194 -16.59 5.06 14.96
N ARG A 195 -17.81 5.49 15.28
CA ARG A 195 -18.74 4.72 16.11
C ARG A 195 -19.34 3.52 15.39
N ILE A 196 -19.68 3.64 14.10
CA ILE A 196 -20.32 2.57 13.32
C ILE A 196 -19.29 1.53 12.87
N ASN A 197 -18.11 1.95 12.45
CA ASN A 197 -17.03 1.04 12.01
C ASN A 197 -16.36 0.25 13.14
N SER A 198 -16.74 0.48 14.40
CA SER A 198 -16.21 -0.29 15.54
C SER A 198 -16.63 -1.78 15.52
N ARG A 199 -17.60 -2.18 14.69
CA ARG A 199 -18.15 -3.55 14.62
C ARG A 199 -17.96 -4.28 13.28
N GLY A 200 -17.32 -3.63 12.26
CA GLY A 200 -17.07 -4.20 10.92
C GLY A 200 -15.59 -4.25 10.55
N LYS A 201 -15.29 -4.56 9.28
CA LYS A 201 -13.94 -4.46 8.71
C LYS A 201 -13.56 -2.96 8.68
N ARG A 202 -12.71 -2.54 9.62
CA ARG A 202 -12.36 -1.12 9.81
C ARG A 202 -11.82 -0.50 8.52
N LEU A 203 -12.29 0.69 8.18
CA LEU A 203 -11.65 1.53 7.16
C LEU A 203 -10.21 1.84 7.61
N ASN A 204 -9.29 1.78 6.65
CA ASN A 204 -7.92 2.21 6.94
C ASN A 204 -7.82 3.75 6.99
N PRO A 205 -6.79 4.31 7.62
CA PRO A 205 -6.62 5.76 7.74
C PRO A 205 -6.63 6.51 6.39
N ALA A 206 -6.17 5.88 5.31
CA ALA A 206 -6.16 6.49 3.99
C ALA A 206 -7.57 6.62 3.39
N GLU A 207 -8.39 5.58 3.55
CA GLU A 207 -9.78 5.60 3.12
C GLU A 207 -10.57 6.70 3.83
N ILE A 208 -10.33 6.89 5.14
CA ILE A 208 -10.92 7.95 5.92
C ILE A 208 -10.43 9.33 5.44
N PHE A 209 -9.12 9.46 5.23
CA PHE A 209 -8.50 10.71 4.78
C PHE A 209 -9.02 11.15 3.41
N ASP A 210 -9.08 10.24 2.44
CA ASP A 210 -9.61 10.52 1.10
C ASP A 210 -11.12 10.80 1.11
N ALA A 211 -11.89 10.20 2.05
CA ALA A 211 -13.31 10.53 2.24
C ALA A 211 -13.52 11.99 2.61
N ILE A 212 -12.68 12.48 3.50
CA ILE A 212 -12.79 13.83 4.06
C ILE A 212 -12.16 14.85 3.13
N HIS A 213 -11.01 14.49 2.56
CA HIS A 213 -10.15 15.42 1.86
C HIS A 213 -10.02 15.14 0.35
N GLY A 214 -10.47 13.98 -0.18
CA GLY A 214 -10.41 13.65 -1.60
C GLY A 214 -11.24 14.62 -2.45
N GLY A 215 -10.70 15.07 -3.61
CA GLY A 215 -11.40 15.91 -4.57
C GLY A 215 -12.17 15.11 -5.62
N PRO A 216 -13.04 15.74 -6.41
CA PRO A 216 -13.72 15.10 -7.55
C PRO A 216 -12.75 14.68 -8.67
N ASP A 217 -11.57 15.28 -8.73
CA ASP A 217 -10.55 14.94 -9.72
C ASP A 217 -9.80 13.64 -9.34
N ARG A 218 -9.70 12.72 -10.31
CA ARG A 218 -9.06 11.39 -10.15
C ARG A 218 -7.60 11.45 -9.68
N GLY A 219 -6.91 12.59 -9.79
CA GLY A 219 -5.52 12.81 -9.39
C GLY A 219 -5.32 13.20 -7.92
N LEU A 220 -6.38 13.61 -7.20
CA LEU A 220 -6.29 14.15 -5.85
C LEU A 220 -6.75 13.14 -4.78
N THR A 221 -6.26 11.90 -4.90
CA THR A 221 -6.49 10.85 -3.92
C THR A 221 -5.16 10.21 -3.54
N THR A 222 -5.09 9.61 -2.35
CA THR A 222 -3.90 8.89 -1.91
C THR A 222 -3.56 7.73 -2.84
N SER A 223 -4.56 7.02 -3.35
CA SER A 223 -4.39 5.97 -4.36
C SER A 223 -3.90 6.51 -5.71
N GLY A 224 -4.36 7.70 -6.13
CA GLY A 224 -3.87 8.39 -7.32
C GLY A 224 -2.38 8.72 -7.20
N ILE A 225 -1.97 9.32 -6.08
CA ILE A 225 -0.55 9.59 -5.81
C ILE A 225 0.27 8.29 -5.82
N ALA A 226 -0.21 7.21 -5.15
CA ALA A 226 0.50 5.93 -5.13
C ALA A 226 0.72 5.37 -6.55
N THR A 227 -0.27 5.53 -7.43
CA THR A 227 -0.19 5.09 -8.83
C THR A 227 0.80 5.96 -9.61
N HIS A 228 0.67 7.29 -9.58
CA HIS A 228 1.56 8.21 -10.31
C HIS A 228 3.03 8.09 -9.84
N VAL A 229 3.27 7.97 -8.53
CA VAL A 229 4.62 7.75 -7.99
C VAL A 229 5.21 6.45 -8.53
N ASN A 230 4.43 5.36 -8.58
CA ASN A 230 4.90 4.10 -9.15
C ASN A 230 5.17 4.19 -10.66
N GLU A 231 4.32 4.85 -11.43
CA GLU A 231 4.52 5.10 -12.87
C GLU A 231 5.80 5.89 -13.14
N GLN A 232 6.10 6.91 -12.32
CA GLN A 232 7.28 7.76 -12.48
C GLN A 232 8.59 7.12 -12.01
N THR A 233 8.53 6.18 -11.07
CA THR A 233 9.73 5.67 -10.40
C THR A 233 9.95 4.17 -10.55
N ARG A 234 8.93 3.40 -10.88
CA ARG A 234 8.99 1.93 -10.92
C ARG A 234 9.49 1.31 -9.59
N PHE A 235 9.33 2.05 -8.48
CA PHE A 235 9.81 1.64 -7.16
C PHE A 235 8.90 0.60 -6.48
N GLY A 236 7.75 0.31 -7.07
CA GLY A 236 6.67 -0.48 -6.52
C GLY A 236 5.57 0.38 -5.92
N ARG A 237 4.33 -0.08 -6.01
CA ARG A 237 3.16 0.68 -5.54
C ARG A 237 3.20 0.85 -4.03
N LEU A 238 3.14 2.10 -3.58
CA LEU A 238 3.03 2.44 -2.17
C LEU A 238 1.65 2.06 -1.63
N ASP A 239 1.59 1.62 -0.37
CA ASP A 239 0.33 1.52 0.35
C ASP A 239 -0.29 2.91 0.55
N ASP A 240 -1.59 3.04 0.34
CA ASP A 240 -2.30 4.32 0.44
C ASP A 240 -2.11 4.96 1.85
N THR A 241 -1.98 4.14 2.91
CA THR A 241 -1.65 4.62 4.26
C THR A 241 -0.27 5.26 4.33
N VAL A 242 0.71 4.75 3.57
CA VAL A 242 2.05 5.36 3.49
C VAL A 242 1.97 6.73 2.82
N VAL A 243 1.12 6.90 1.81
CA VAL A 243 0.90 8.20 1.14
C VAL A 243 0.29 9.21 2.11
N VAL A 244 -0.71 8.82 2.92
CA VAL A 244 -1.25 9.70 3.98
C VAL A 244 -0.17 10.09 4.97
N GLN A 245 0.63 9.12 5.44
CA GLN A 245 1.73 9.40 6.36
C GLN A 245 2.78 10.33 5.73
N ALA A 246 3.03 10.20 4.43
CA ALA A 246 3.92 11.08 3.68
C ALA A 246 3.39 12.52 3.63
N LEU A 247 2.10 12.70 3.35
CA LEU A 247 1.46 14.01 3.35
C LEU A 247 1.55 14.66 4.75
N LEU A 248 1.24 13.90 5.79
CA LEU A 248 1.27 14.40 7.16
C LEU A 248 2.69 14.74 7.63
N VAL A 249 3.66 13.82 7.44
CA VAL A 249 5.04 14.02 7.91
C VAL A 249 5.72 15.17 7.17
N ARG A 250 5.36 15.40 5.90
CA ARG A 250 5.81 16.54 5.14
C ARG A 250 5.40 17.85 5.85
N ARG A 251 4.16 17.93 6.26
CA ARG A 251 3.57 19.14 6.85
C ARG A 251 3.85 19.27 8.35
N HIS A 252 3.88 18.16 9.08
CA HIS A 252 4.08 18.12 10.53
C HIS A 252 5.05 17.02 10.94
N PRO A 253 5.95 17.26 11.90
CA PRO A 253 6.83 16.19 12.40
C PRO A 253 6.07 15.14 13.26
N ASP A 254 4.89 15.47 13.76
CA ASP A 254 4.04 14.56 14.54
C ASP A 254 2.80 14.16 13.74
N ILE A 255 2.84 12.94 13.21
CA ILE A 255 1.80 12.35 12.36
C ILE A 255 0.65 11.70 13.13
N THR A 256 0.73 11.60 14.46
CA THR A 256 -0.30 10.91 15.27
C THR A 256 -1.48 11.78 15.61
N ARG A 257 -1.43 13.06 15.25
CA ARG A 257 -2.53 13.98 15.48
C ARG A 257 -3.62 13.80 14.44
N ASP A 258 -4.77 14.31 14.80
CA ASP A 258 -6.03 14.29 14.07
C ASP A 258 -5.88 14.48 12.53
N LEU A 259 -6.04 13.40 11.79
CA LEU A 259 -5.99 13.34 10.32
C LEU A 259 -7.06 14.21 9.65
N HIS A 260 -8.15 14.42 10.32
CA HIS A 260 -9.41 14.90 9.74
C HIS A 260 -9.45 16.43 9.64
N ASN A 261 -8.73 17.13 10.50
CA ASN A 261 -8.64 18.58 10.52
C ASN A 261 -7.36 19.12 9.88
N GLU A 262 -6.67 18.31 9.06
CA GLU A 262 -5.35 18.67 8.50
C GLU A 262 -5.37 20.00 7.75
N PHE A 263 -6.43 20.28 7.02
CA PHE A 263 -6.59 21.52 6.26
C PHE A 263 -7.42 22.60 6.97
N SER A 264 -7.77 22.40 8.24
CA SER A 264 -8.44 23.44 9.04
C SER A 264 -7.50 24.64 9.28
N PRO A 265 -8.03 25.86 9.49
CA PRO A 265 -7.20 27.03 9.71
C PRO A 265 -6.20 26.88 10.87
N SER A 266 -6.63 26.25 11.98
CA SER A 266 -5.77 26.03 13.16
C SER A 266 -4.60 25.08 12.89
N ARG A 267 -4.81 24.06 12.07
CA ARG A 267 -3.75 23.10 11.69
C ARG A 267 -2.83 23.66 10.61
N ARG A 268 -3.40 24.37 9.66
CA ARG A 268 -2.69 24.99 8.56
C ARG A 268 -1.62 25.98 9.08
N ASN A 269 -1.95 26.79 10.06
CA ASN A 269 -1.05 27.78 10.63
C ASN A 269 0.17 27.20 11.37
N VAL A 270 0.11 25.93 11.82
CA VAL A 270 1.24 25.26 12.48
C VAL A 270 1.96 24.26 11.58
N SER A 271 1.56 24.17 10.32
CA SER A 271 2.23 23.30 9.33
C SER A 271 3.54 23.93 8.85
N ALA A 272 4.42 23.10 8.31
CA ALA A 272 5.64 23.61 7.64
C ALA A 272 5.31 24.39 6.35
N PHE A 273 4.09 24.28 5.84
CA PHE A 273 3.60 24.92 4.60
C PHE A 273 2.22 25.56 4.83
N PRO A 274 2.13 26.68 5.58
CA PRO A 274 0.85 27.28 5.98
C PRO A 274 0.06 27.86 4.80
N GLU A 275 0.73 28.25 3.73
CA GLU A 275 0.09 28.84 2.55
C GLU A 275 -0.52 27.81 1.59
N GLU A 276 -0.12 26.52 1.72
CA GLU A 276 -0.62 25.47 0.83
C GLU A 276 -2.10 25.21 1.04
N ASN A 277 -2.85 25.25 -0.05
CA ASN A 277 -4.17 24.67 -0.10
C ASN A 277 -4.07 23.12 -0.20
N LYS A 278 -5.22 22.46 -0.19
CA LYS A 278 -5.32 21.01 -0.24
C LYS A 278 -4.72 20.42 -1.53
N GLU A 279 -5.04 20.97 -2.69
CA GLU A 279 -4.58 20.46 -3.99
C GLU A 279 -3.06 20.58 -4.13
N GLU A 280 -2.51 21.71 -3.70
CA GLU A 280 -1.07 21.93 -3.64
C GLU A 280 -0.40 20.93 -2.70
N ALA A 281 -0.98 20.66 -1.54
CA ALA A 281 -0.45 19.70 -0.58
C ALA A 281 -0.35 18.28 -1.16
N TYR A 282 -1.34 17.84 -1.94
CA TYR A 282 -1.29 16.55 -2.64
C TYR A 282 -0.19 16.51 -3.70
N LYS A 283 -0.13 17.52 -4.58
CA LYS A 283 0.89 17.62 -5.63
C LYS A 283 2.32 17.68 -5.08
N GLU A 284 2.52 18.50 -4.05
CA GLU A 284 3.84 18.64 -3.43
C GLU A 284 4.24 17.39 -2.63
N THR A 285 3.27 16.63 -2.11
CA THR A 285 3.53 15.32 -1.49
C THR A 285 4.00 14.30 -2.53
N GLU A 286 3.37 14.26 -3.69
CA GLU A 286 3.80 13.41 -4.82
C GLU A 286 5.25 13.76 -5.22
N ARG A 287 5.55 15.04 -5.42
CA ARG A 287 6.91 15.50 -5.79
C ARG A 287 7.96 15.12 -4.75
N ALA A 288 7.64 15.30 -3.47
CA ALA A 288 8.55 14.95 -2.38
C ALA A 288 8.79 13.43 -2.29
N LEU A 289 7.74 12.61 -2.49
CA LEU A 289 7.87 11.14 -2.56
C LEU A 289 8.75 10.71 -3.73
N VAL A 290 8.52 11.27 -4.93
CA VAL A 290 9.33 10.98 -6.12
C VAL A 290 10.81 11.34 -5.87
N SER A 291 11.09 12.49 -5.25
CA SER A 291 12.47 12.92 -4.92
C SER A 291 13.12 11.98 -3.91
N ALA A 292 12.39 11.59 -2.86
CA ALA A 292 12.88 10.65 -1.86
C ALA A 292 13.16 9.26 -2.46
N ILE A 293 12.30 8.79 -3.35
CA ILE A 293 12.48 7.49 -4.03
C ILE A 293 13.65 7.53 -4.99
N ARG A 294 13.80 8.60 -5.79
CA ARG A 294 14.96 8.76 -6.67
C ARG A 294 16.28 8.78 -5.90
N PHE A 295 16.30 9.44 -4.76
CA PHE A 295 17.45 9.37 -3.85
C PHE A 295 17.71 7.92 -3.39
N LEU A 296 16.69 7.18 -2.98
CA LEU A 296 16.83 5.77 -2.58
C LEU A 296 17.40 4.91 -3.72
N GLN A 297 16.92 5.09 -4.95
CA GLN A 297 17.35 4.33 -6.11
C GLN A 297 18.76 4.71 -6.58
N GLN A 298 19.03 6.00 -6.73
CA GLN A 298 20.24 6.49 -7.41
C GLN A 298 21.42 6.68 -6.45
N VAL A 299 21.17 7.09 -5.20
CA VAL A 299 22.21 7.42 -4.22
C VAL A 299 22.35 6.31 -3.18
N ALA A 300 21.28 5.89 -2.56
CA ALA A 300 21.32 4.83 -1.55
C ALA A 300 21.43 3.42 -2.15
N GLY A 301 21.05 3.22 -3.41
CA GLY A 301 21.15 1.92 -4.09
C GLY A 301 20.06 0.93 -3.71
N VAL A 302 18.88 1.41 -3.32
CA VAL A 302 17.68 0.58 -3.03
C VAL A 302 16.76 0.62 -4.24
N PRO A 303 16.66 -0.45 -5.05
CA PRO A 303 15.99 -0.40 -6.34
C PRO A 303 14.47 -0.39 -6.25
N HIS A 304 13.90 -1.03 -5.21
CA HIS A 304 12.46 -1.28 -5.10
C HIS A 304 12.03 -1.25 -3.62
N ILE A 305 10.77 -0.94 -3.35
CA ILE A 305 10.22 -0.83 -1.99
C ILE A 305 10.34 -2.11 -1.17
N THR A 306 10.31 -3.28 -1.82
CA THR A 306 10.49 -4.57 -1.15
C THR A 306 11.89 -4.75 -0.56
N PHE A 307 12.89 -4.01 -1.06
CA PHE A 307 14.27 -4.01 -0.57
C PHE A 307 14.53 -2.91 0.47
N LEU A 308 13.53 -2.03 0.71
CA LEU A 308 13.65 -0.97 1.72
C LEU A 308 13.62 -1.57 3.13
N PRO A 309 14.67 -1.39 3.97
CA PRO A 309 14.73 -1.97 5.31
C PRO A 309 13.57 -1.53 6.19
N PHE A 310 13.30 -0.22 6.27
CA PHE A 310 12.23 0.34 7.08
C PHE A 310 11.44 1.42 6.32
N ARG A 311 10.11 1.32 6.35
CA ARG A 311 9.21 2.30 5.70
C ARG A 311 9.37 3.72 6.26
N PHE A 312 9.70 3.88 7.55
CA PHE A 312 9.86 5.20 8.14
C PHE A 312 10.99 6.00 7.49
N GLN A 313 12.02 5.33 6.95
CA GLN A 313 13.13 5.99 6.26
C GLN A 313 12.64 6.75 5.00
N LEU A 314 11.75 6.14 4.19
CA LEU A 314 11.11 6.82 3.06
C LEU A 314 10.34 8.07 3.54
N LEU A 315 9.59 7.96 4.63
CA LEU A 315 8.79 9.06 5.16
C LEU A 315 9.66 10.21 5.72
N VAL A 316 10.76 9.90 6.39
CA VAL A 316 11.74 10.90 6.85
C VAL A 316 12.39 11.60 5.65
N LEU A 317 12.78 10.85 4.61
CA LEU A 317 13.31 11.39 3.37
C LEU A 317 12.28 12.26 2.64
N THR A 318 11.01 11.86 2.61
CA THR A 318 9.93 12.66 2.03
C THR A 318 9.83 14.03 2.70
N ARG A 319 9.89 14.10 4.04
CA ARG A 319 9.93 15.36 4.77
C ARG A 319 11.19 16.17 4.43
N PHE A 320 12.34 15.51 4.36
CA PHE A 320 13.59 16.17 4.03
C PHE A 320 13.54 16.82 2.65
N PHE A 321 13.16 16.07 1.60
CA PHE A 321 13.07 16.60 0.24
C PHE A 321 11.93 17.59 0.02
N ALA A 322 10.87 17.54 0.83
CA ALA A 322 9.83 18.56 0.81
C ALA A 322 10.33 19.91 1.32
N LEU A 323 11.14 19.91 2.39
CA LEU A 323 11.70 21.13 2.97
C LEU A 323 12.96 21.62 2.23
N PHE A 324 13.69 20.71 1.61
CA PHE A 324 14.93 20.97 0.87
C PHE A 324 14.88 20.29 -0.51
N PRO A 325 14.17 20.89 -1.50
CA PRO A 325 14.00 20.27 -2.83
C PRO A 325 15.30 20.14 -3.64
N LYS A 326 16.31 20.94 -3.32
CA LYS A 326 17.64 20.94 -3.94
C LYS A 326 18.70 20.97 -2.85
N PRO A 327 18.89 19.86 -2.12
CA PRO A 327 19.85 19.85 -1.03
C PRO A 327 21.27 19.89 -1.56
N HIS A 328 22.20 20.38 -0.74
CA HIS A 328 23.61 20.39 -1.04
C HIS A 328 24.17 18.97 -1.18
N ASP A 329 25.09 18.72 -2.14
CA ASP A 329 25.64 17.37 -2.42
C ASP A 329 26.24 16.72 -1.18
N ARG A 330 26.95 17.48 -0.33
CA ARG A 330 27.49 16.98 0.92
C ARG A 330 26.40 16.52 1.89
N ASN A 331 25.29 17.21 1.94
CA ASN A 331 24.15 16.83 2.77
C ASN A 331 23.46 15.56 2.21
N LEU A 332 23.40 15.38 0.89
CA LEU A 332 22.93 14.13 0.27
C LEU A 332 23.81 12.93 0.65
N GLU A 333 25.15 13.12 0.65
CA GLU A 333 26.08 12.10 1.10
C GLU A 333 25.85 11.73 2.58
N LEU A 334 25.70 12.72 3.45
CA LEU A 334 25.43 12.50 4.87
C LEU A 334 24.07 11.84 5.12
N ILE A 335 23.03 12.19 4.37
CA ILE A 335 21.72 11.53 4.42
C ILE A 335 21.83 10.07 3.97
N CYS A 336 22.67 9.76 2.98
CA CYS A 336 22.96 8.38 2.57
C CYS A 336 23.64 7.59 3.71
N ARG A 337 24.60 8.18 4.41
CA ARG A 337 25.21 7.59 5.61
C ARG A 337 24.17 7.36 6.71
N TRP A 338 23.31 8.35 6.98
CA TRP A 338 22.21 8.20 7.94
C TRP A 338 21.30 7.02 7.60
N PHE A 339 20.90 6.91 6.31
CA PHE A 339 20.06 5.82 5.84
C PHE A 339 20.69 4.45 6.12
N TRP A 340 21.95 4.27 5.72
CA TRP A 340 22.63 2.99 5.91
C TRP A 340 22.96 2.69 7.38
N ARG A 341 23.36 3.70 8.16
CA ARG A 341 23.61 3.54 9.61
C ARG A 341 22.35 3.12 10.37
N THR A 342 21.20 3.70 10.04
CA THR A 342 19.92 3.31 10.64
C THR A 342 19.41 1.96 10.16
N SER A 343 19.79 1.54 8.96
CA SER A 343 19.43 0.22 8.41
C SER A 343 20.21 -0.91 9.06
N VAL A 344 21.52 -0.75 9.20
CA VAL A 344 22.44 -1.77 9.73
C VAL A 344 22.46 -1.78 11.26
N GLY A 345 22.50 -0.59 11.86
CA GLY A 345 22.58 -0.42 13.33
C GLY A 345 21.23 -0.43 14.04
N ALA A 346 20.15 -0.84 13.38
CA ALA A 346 18.78 -0.72 13.89
C ALA A 346 18.61 -1.31 15.29
N GLU A 347 19.11 -2.52 15.53
CA GLU A 347 19.02 -3.20 16.82
C GLU A 347 19.77 -2.44 17.90
N THR A 348 21.00 -2.03 17.64
CA THR A 348 21.85 -1.27 18.58
C THR A 348 21.29 0.13 18.87
N LEU A 349 20.63 0.74 17.88
CA LEU A 349 19.99 2.06 18.01
C LEU A 349 18.57 1.97 18.60
N GLY A 350 18.04 0.78 18.85
CA GLY A 350 16.67 0.57 19.32
C GLY A 350 15.61 0.96 18.28
N ILE A 351 15.95 0.90 16.99
CA ILE A 351 15.04 1.20 15.89
C ILE A 351 14.22 -0.05 15.54
N SER A 352 12.91 0.06 15.61
CA SER A 352 11.97 -1.02 15.30
C SER A 352 11.18 -0.79 14.01
N GLY A 353 11.32 0.37 13.38
CA GLY A 353 10.51 0.79 12.22
C GLY A 353 9.13 1.31 12.62
N SER A 354 8.94 1.64 13.89
CA SER A 354 7.66 2.08 14.46
C SER A 354 7.33 3.55 14.14
N GLN A 355 6.08 3.94 14.42
CA GLN A 355 5.69 5.35 14.34
C GLN A 355 6.45 6.24 15.33
N ARG A 356 6.97 5.66 16.43
CA ARG A 356 7.85 6.37 17.37
C ARG A 356 9.14 6.80 16.68
N ASP A 357 9.76 5.88 15.93
CA ASP A 357 11.01 6.15 15.19
C ASP A 357 10.79 7.23 14.15
N LEU A 358 9.68 7.13 13.39
CA LEU A 358 9.30 8.16 12.42
C LEU A 358 9.15 9.53 13.07
N ARG A 359 8.38 9.65 14.14
CA ARG A 359 8.17 10.93 14.85
C ARG A 359 9.46 11.51 15.41
N TYR A 360 10.30 10.66 15.98
CA TYR A 360 11.58 11.09 16.52
C TYR A 360 12.47 11.68 15.42
N MET A 361 12.67 10.94 14.32
CA MET A 361 13.53 11.37 13.22
C MET A 361 12.96 12.57 12.46
N ALA A 362 11.64 12.62 12.24
CA ALA A 362 10.98 13.74 11.57
C ALA A 362 11.11 15.06 12.34
N LYS A 363 11.12 15.04 13.68
CA LYS A 363 11.33 16.21 14.53
C LYS A 363 12.74 16.81 14.40
N LEU A 364 13.72 16.03 13.96
CA LEU A 364 15.09 16.49 13.75
C LEU A 364 15.22 17.36 12.49
N ILE A 365 14.21 17.35 11.60
CA ILE A 365 14.21 18.11 10.35
C ILE A 365 13.37 19.38 10.54
N ALA A 366 14.04 20.54 10.54
CA ALA A 366 13.44 21.85 10.74
C ALA A 366 13.46 22.68 9.44
N PRO A 367 12.36 23.41 9.11
CA PRO A 367 12.32 24.28 7.94
C PRO A 367 13.48 25.31 7.93
N GLY A 368 14.07 25.56 6.76
CA GLY A 368 15.14 26.54 6.56
C GLY A 368 16.49 26.19 7.18
N LYS A 369 16.64 24.99 7.79
CA LYS A 369 17.88 24.57 8.49
C LYS A 369 18.38 23.23 7.96
N GLU A 370 18.82 23.18 6.70
CA GLU A 370 19.20 21.94 6.01
C GLU A 370 20.33 21.21 6.74
N SER A 371 21.52 21.79 6.78
CA SER A 371 22.71 21.14 7.35
C SER A 371 22.56 20.83 8.84
N SER A 372 21.94 21.74 9.60
CA SER A 372 21.63 21.44 11.01
C SER A 372 20.67 20.27 11.18
N SER A 373 19.71 20.08 10.26
CA SER A 373 18.80 18.94 10.25
C SER A 373 19.55 17.64 9.95
N VAL A 374 20.42 17.67 8.94
CA VAL A 374 21.27 16.52 8.57
C VAL A 374 22.20 16.14 9.72
N GLN A 375 22.85 17.11 10.37
CA GLN A 375 23.72 16.87 11.51
C GLN A 375 22.96 16.21 12.69
N ARG A 376 21.73 16.64 12.97
CA ARG A 376 20.89 16.00 13.99
C ARG A 376 20.52 14.55 13.63
N LEU A 377 20.19 14.28 12.35
CA LEU A 377 19.92 12.93 11.86
C LEU A 377 21.16 12.03 11.98
N ILE A 378 22.31 12.50 11.55
CA ILE A 378 23.59 11.78 11.69
C ILE A 378 23.91 11.48 13.16
N LYS A 379 23.71 12.46 14.06
CA LYS A 379 23.90 12.25 15.51
C LYS A 379 22.98 11.18 16.06
N ALA A 380 21.72 11.13 15.61
CA ALA A 380 20.76 10.12 16.01
C ALA A 380 21.09 8.71 15.46
N ALA A 381 21.87 8.63 14.37
CA ALA A 381 22.35 7.37 13.78
C ALA A 381 23.77 6.96 14.23
N LYS A 382 24.33 7.65 15.23
CA LYS A 382 25.69 7.36 15.73
C LYS A 382 25.65 6.20 16.72
N LEU A 383 26.33 5.12 16.38
CA LEU A 383 26.53 4.00 17.31
C LEU A 383 27.45 4.44 18.47
N THR A 384 27.15 3.97 19.67
CA THR A 384 27.95 4.23 20.88
C THR A 384 29.32 3.55 20.83
N MET A 385 29.39 2.40 20.14
CA MET A 385 30.64 1.71 19.86
C MET A 385 30.80 1.60 18.35
N LYS A 386 31.95 2.04 17.84
CA LYS A 386 32.33 1.84 16.44
C LYS A 386 32.53 0.35 16.22
N PRO A 387 31.92 -0.26 15.17
CA PRO A 387 32.26 -1.64 14.82
C PRO A 387 33.77 -1.74 14.61
N GLU A 388 34.45 -2.54 15.40
CA GLU A 388 35.88 -2.81 15.23
C GLU A 388 36.04 -3.65 13.97
N SER A 389 36.26 -3.02 12.83
CA SER A 389 36.64 -3.62 11.52
C SER A 389 35.66 -4.61 10.85
N ASP A 390 34.59 -5.07 11.45
CA ASP A 390 33.62 -6.00 10.80
C ASP A 390 32.16 -5.56 11.00
N PHE A 391 31.60 -4.85 10.01
CA PHE A 391 30.21 -4.39 9.99
C PHE A 391 29.20 -5.52 9.90
N THR A 392 29.63 -6.72 9.46
CA THR A 392 28.72 -7.87 9.35
C THR A 392 28.31 -8.41 10.73
N ASN A 393 29.00 -8.04 11.79
CA ASN A 393 28.59 -8.37 13.17
C ASN A 393 27.31 -7.64 13.61
N LEU A 394 26.90 -6.59 12.88
CA LEU A 394 25.62 -5.90 13.08
C LEU A 394 24.45 -6.61 12.36
N LEU A 395 24.72 -7.65 11.56
CA LEU A 395 23.73 -8.37 10.77
C LEU A 395 23.69 -9.85 11.18
N ASP A 396 22.49 -10.39 11.33
CA ASP A 396 22.30 -11.85 11.38
C ASP A 396 22.34 -12.42 9.96
N LEU A 397 23.44 -13.07 9.59
CA LEU A 397 23.61 -13.73 8.29
C LEU A 397 23.23 -15.22 8.33
N THR A 398 22.90 -15.76 9.52
CA THR A 398 22.53 -17.18 9.70
C THR A 398 21.03 -17.40 9.49
N THR A 399 20.22 -16.34 9.63
CA THR A 399 18.77 -16.40 9.45
C THR A 399 18.34 -15.40 8.38
N PHE A 400 17.90 -15.90 7.22
CA PHE A 400 17.39 -15.05 6.15
C PHE A 400 15.87 -15.15 6.03
N ARG A 401 15.21 -14.06 6.43
CA ARG A 401 13.75 -13.89 6.29
C ARG A 401 13.47 -12.58 5.57
N THR A 402 12.76 -12.64 4.47
CA THR A 402 12.50 -11.48 3.59
C THR A 402 11.66 -10.37 4.23
N ASP A 403 10.97 -10.66 5.34
CA ASP A 403 10.26 -9.68 6.16
C ASP A 403 11.19 -8.89 7.13
N ARG A 404 12.44 -9.34 7.32
CA ARG A 404 13.40 -8.72 8.23
C ARG A 404 14.25 -7.64 7.55
N ALA A 405 14.55 -6.57 8.28
CA ALA A 405 15.40 -5.47 7.81
C ALA A 405 16.81 -5.97 7.41
N ASN A 406 17.43 -6.86 8.20
CA ASN A 406 18.71 -7.47 7.88
C ASN A 406 18.74 -8.12 6.50
N SER A 407 17.73 -8.90 6.17
CA SER A 407 17.64 -9.58 4.87
C SER A 407 17.48 -8.59 3.72
N LYS A 408 16.76 -7.49 3.94
CA LYS A 408 16.61 -6.42 2.95
C LYS A 408 17.90 -5.63 2.73
N VAL A 409 18.70 -5.42 3.79
CA VAL A 409 20.07 -4.88 3.68
C VAL A 409 20.93 -5.78 2.80
N VAL A 410 20.91 -7.09 3.04
CA VAL A 410 21.65 -8.06 2.21
C VAL A 410 21.16 -8.02 0.77
N LEU A 411 19.86 -8.00 0.51
CA LEU A 411 19.31 -7.91 -0.84
C LEU A 411 19.71 -6.63 -1.57
N ALA A 412 19.65 -5.48 -0.87
CA ALA A 412 20.10 -4.23 -1.45
C ALA A 412 21.60 -4.25 -1.79
N ALA A 413 22.42 -4.84 -0.91
CA ALA A 413 23.84 -5.03 -1.21
C ALA A 413 24.07 -5.95 -2.41
N LEU A 414 23.39 -7.10 -2.48
CA LEU A 414 23.46 -8.02 -3.63
C LEU A 414 23.04 -7.33 -4.94
N TRP A 415 22.01 -6.48 -4.90
CA TRP A 415 21.60 -5.69 -6.06
C TRP A 415 22.68 -4.70 -6.51
N ASN A 416 23.35 -4.05 -5.58
CA ASN A 416 24.45 -3.12 -5.89
C ASN A 416 25.71 -3.80 -6.45
N LYS A 417 25.76 -5.14 -6.47
CA LYS A 417 26.79 -5.91 -7.21
C LYS A 417 26.45 -6.04 -8.70
N HIS A 418 25.30 -5.47 -9.13
CA HIS A 418 24.80 -5.55 -10.51
C HIS A 418 24.66 -6.99 -11.01
N PRO A 419 23.81 -7.81 -10.35
CA PRO A 419 23.66 -9.21 -10.70
C PRO A 419 23.22 -9.39 -12.15
N VAL A 420 23.75 -10.40 -12.83
CA VAL A 420 23.36 -10.72 -14.20
C VAL A 420 22.20 -11.71 -14.25
N ASP A 421 21.33 -11.57 -15.25
CA ASP A 421 20.36 -12.60 -15.61
C ASP A 421 21.12 -13.75 -16.33
N VAL A 422 21.06 -14.95 -15.78
CA VAL A 422 21.76 -16.13 -16.32
C VAL A 422 21.33 -16.51 -17.73
N ARG A 423 20.17 -16.04 -18.21
CA ARG A 423 19.68 -16.27 -19.58
C ARG A 423 20.40 -15.42 -20.63
N THR A 424 20.76 -14.20 -20.26
CA THR A 424 21.30 -13.19 -21.17
C THR A 424 22.74 -12.79 -20.86
N ASN A 425 23.22 -13.15 -19.66
CA ASN A 425 24.50 -12.70 -19.08
C ASN A 425 24.65 -11.16 -19.04
N SER A 426 23.52 -10.45 -19.05
CA SER A 426 23.46 -8.99 -18.94
C SER A 426 23.01 -8.58 -17.54
N ALA A 427 23.51 -7.44 -17.06
CA ALA A 427 23.09 -6.90 -15.76
C ALA A 427 21.56 -6.70 -15.70
N MET A 428 20.94 -7.15 -14.63
CA MET A 428 19.52 -6.94 -14.36
C MET A 428 19.24 -5.45 -14.20
N THR A 429 18.13 -4.96 -14.78
CA THR A 429 17.72 -3.56 -14.69
C THR A 429 16.64 -3.35 -13.64
N PRO A 430 16.52 -2.13 -13.07
CA PRO A 430 15.42 -1.79 -12.15
C PRO A 430 14.04 -2.03 -12.76
N ASP A 431 13.85 -1.77 -14.06
CA ASP A 431 12.58 -2.00 -14.75
C ASP A 431 12.23 -3.49 -14.80
N GLN A 432 13.19 -4.35 -15.14
CA GLN A 432 13.00 -5.81 -15.12
C GLN A 432 12.65 -6.31 -13.71
N LEU A 433 13.31 -5.75 -12.67
CA LEU A 433 13.00 -6.07 -11.27
C LEU A 433 11.57 -5.65 -10.92
N ALA A 434 11.15 -4.46 -11.32
CA ALA A 434 9.80 -3.96 -11.08
C ALA A 434 8.74 -4.83 -11.77
N ASP A 435 8.97 -5.24 -13.04
CA ASP A 435 8.07 -6.14 -13.77
C ASP A 435 7.90 -7.50 -13.07
N GLN A 436 8.99 -8.09 -12.55
CA GLN A 436 8.94 -9.35 -11.80
C GLN A 436 8.16 -9.21 -10.47
N LEU A 437 8.17 -8.02 -9.86
CA LEU A 437 7.53 -7.73 -8.57
C LEU A 437 6.11 -7.15 -8.71
N GLU A 438 5.60 -6.95 -9.93
CA GLU A 438 4.29 -6.35 -10.16
C GLU A 438 3.14 -7.21 -9.61
N ASN A 439 3.22 -8.53 -9.81
CA ASN A 439 2.20 -9.49 -9.38
C ASN A 439 2.43 -10.06 -7.98
N ASP A 440 3.68 -10.12 -7.53
CA ASP A 440 4.08 -10.57 -6.19
C ASP A 440 5.07 -9.56 -5.61
N SER A 441 4.56 -8.60 -4.84
CA SER A 441 5.35 -7.54 -4.21
C SER A 441 6.14 -8.04 -2.99
N THR A 442 6.67 -9.26 -3.05
CA THR A 442 7.53 -9.84 -2.02
C THR A 442 8.92 -10.16 -2.57
N PRO A 443 10.00 -10.00 -1.77
CA PRO A 443 11.34 -10.33 -2.24
C PRO A 443 11.51 -11.79 -2.69
N GLN A 444 10.62 -12.69 -2.26
CA GLN A 444 10.63 -14.10 -2.67
C GLN A 444 10.44 -14.28 -4.18
N ALA A 445 9.67 -13.42 -4.83
CA ALA A 445 9.45 -13.50 -6.28
C ALA A 445 10.74 -13.37 -7.12
N VAL A 446 11.76 -12.72 -6.55
CA VAL A 446 13.04 -12.44 -7.23
C VAL A 446 14.24 -13.01 -6.48
N THR A 447 14.02 -13.92 -5.52
CA THR A 447 15.08 -14.50 -4.70
C THR A 447 14.99 -16.02 -4.67
N ILE A 448 16.03 -16.70 -5.12
CA ILE A 448 16.09 -18.17 -5.09
C ILE A 448 17.03 -18.68 -3.99
N LYS A 449 16.79 -19.93 -3.56
CA LYS A 449 17.69 -20.72 -2.74
C LYS A 449 18.58 -21.56 -3.67
N LEU A 450 19.88 -21.46 -3.48
CA LEU A 450 20.84 -22.24 -4.28
C LEU A 450 21.01 -23.67 -3.75
N ALA A 451 21.05 -23.86 -2.44
CA ALA A 451 21.00 -25.17 -1.78
C ALA A 451 19.57 -25.53 -1.35
N PRO A 452 19.21 -26.82 -1.29
CA PRO A 452 17.88 -27.28 -0.86
C PRO A 452 17.63 -27.02 0.63
N ASP A 453 16.36 -27.08 1.05
CA ASP A 453 15.95 -26.88 2.46
C ASP A 453 16.47 -27.97 3.41
N SER A 454 16.91 -29.11 2.87
CA SER A 454 17.55 -30.20 3.62
C SER A 454 18.99 -29.91 4.02
N ALA A 455 19.64 -28.88 3.45
CA ALA A 455 21.00 -28.47 3.85
C ALA A 455 20.96 -27.86 5.25
N GLU A 456 21.96 -28.15 6.10
CA GLU A 456 22.07 -27.65 7.47
C GLU A 456 22.05 -26.11 7.51
N SER A 457 22.77 -25.48 6.57
CA SER A 457 22.87 -24.02 6.46
C SER A 457 21.85 -23.41 5.48
N ALA A 458 20.76 -24.10 5.16
CA ALA A 458 19.74 -23.65 4.17
C ALA A 458 19.12 -22.28 4.51
N GLY A 459 19.05 -21.93 5.81
CA GLY A 459 18.54 -20.65 6.31
C GLY A 459 19.47 -19.46 6.11
N PHE A 460 20.72 -19.65 5.77
CA PHE A 460 21.74 -18.61 5.71
C PHE A 460 21.53 -17.63 4.55
N ALA A 461 21.95 -16.39 4.73
CA ALA A 461 21.97 -15.37 3.68
C ALA A 461 22.80 -15.83 2.46
N ALA A 462 23.86 -16.59 2.69
CA ALA A 462 24.69 -17.19 1.64
C ALA A 462 23.92 -18.15 0.71
N ASN A 463 22.76 -18.66 1.13
CA ASN A 463 21.88 -19.48 0.30
C ASN A 463 20.92 -18.66 -0.58
N ARG A 464 21.05 -17.36 -0.64
CA ARG A 464 20.14 -16.48 -1.39
C ARG A 464 20.83 -15.82 -2.57
N LEU A 465 20.12 -15.81 -3.69
CA LEU A 465 20.53 -15.15 -4.92
C LEU A 465 19.36 -14.37 -5.50
N ILE A 466 19.61 -13.18 -6.03
CA ILE A 466 18.62 -12.46 -6.86
C ILE A 466 18.63 -13.12 -8.23
N SER A 467 17.46 -13.59 -8.68
CA SER A 467 17.32 -14.31 -9.95
C SER A 467 15.90 -14.18 -10.49
N PHE A 468 15.78 -14.08 -11.81
CA PHE A 468 14.51 -14.09 -12.55
C PHE A 468 14.14 -15.47 -13.09
N VAL A 469 14.91 -16.48 -12.73
CA VAL A 469 14.64 -17.89 -13.03
C VAL A 469 14.66 -18.72 -11.76
N ASP A 470 14.07 -19.89 -11.80
CA ASP A 470 14.12 -20.81 -10.67
C ASP A 470 15.51 -21.45 -10.48
N ARG A 471 15.66 -22.19 -9.38
CA ARG A 471 16.92 -22.84 -9.03
C ARG A 471 17.41 -23.83 -10.09
N GLN A 472 16.50 -24.62 -10.67
CA GLN A 472 16.89 -25.67 -11.63
C GLN A 472 17.38 -25.04 -12.93
N GLU A 473 16.65 -24.06 -13.43
CA GLU A 473 17.04 -23.31 -14.62
C GLU A 473 18.35 -22.54 -14.37
N PHE A 474 18.53 -21.92 -13.19
CA PHE A 474 19.76 -21.24 -12.84
C PHE A 474 20.96 -22.18 -12.89
N ILE A 475 20.92 -23.33 -12.19
CA ILE A 475 22.03 -24.30 -12.15
C ILE A 475 22.30 -24.89 -13.53
N GLY A 476 21.27 -25.12 -14.34
CA GLY A 476 21.41 -25.68 -15.69
C GLY A 476 22.01 -24.71 -16.71
N ARG A 477 21.84 -23.39 -16.52
CA ARG A 477 22.33 -22.35 -17.44
C ARG A 477 23.67 -21.74 -17.02
N ALA A 478 23.94 -21.68 -15.72
CA ALA A 478 25.15 -21.07 -15.20
C ALA A 478 26.38 -21.87 -15.65
N SER A 479 27.38 -21.18 -16.22
CA SER A 479 28.61 -21.73 -16.76
C SER A 479 29.81 -20.82 -16.44
N ALA A 480 31.00 -21.22 -16.83
CA ALA A 480 32.21 -20.39 -16.71
C ALA A 480 32.13 -19.07 -17.52
N GLU A 481 31.25 -19.01 -18.54
CA GLU A 481 31.03 -17.79 -19.34
C GLU A 481 30.09 -16.79 -18.64
N THR A 482 29.32 -17.24 -17.64
CA THR A 482 28.45 -16.37 -16.83
C THR A 482 29.33 -15.44 -15.99
N ASN A 483 28.95 -14.17 -15.88
CA ASN A 483 29.60 -13.25 -14.95
C ASN A 483 29.30 -13.63 -13.48
N LEU A 484 29.95 -14.71 -13.02
CA LEU A 484 29.75 -15.29 -11.69
C LEU A 484 30.12 -14.32 -10.56
N ASP A 485 31.11 -13.42 -10.77
CA ASP A 485 31.50 -12.42 -9.76
C ASP A 485 30.35 -11.50 -9.40
N SER A 486 29.53 -11.08 -10.37
CA SER A 486 28.33 -10.25 -10.11
C SER A 486 27.29 -10.96 -9.24
N LEU A 487 27.35 -12.28 -9.16
CA LEU A 487 26.47 -13.15 -8.36
C LEU A 487 27.13 -13.59 -7.03
N LEU A 488 28.32 -13.10 -6.74
CA LEU A 488 29.18 -13.57 -5.65
C LEU A 488 29.40 -15.09 -5.70
N LEU A 489 29.70 -15.59 -6.91
CA LEU A 489 30.03 -16.99 -7.20
C LEU A 489 31.39 -17.07 -7.90
N ASP A 490 31.97 -18.25 -7.88
CA ASP A 490 33.11 -18.63 -8.68
C ASP A 490 32.90 -20.05 -9.28
N GLU A 491 33.80 -20.49 -10.14
CA GLU A 491 33.72 -21.81 -10.80
C GLU A 491 33.72 -22.97 -9.79
N LYS A 492 34.46 -22.84 -8.67
CA LYS A 492 34.51 -23.88 -7.62
C LYS A 492 33.16 -23.99 -6.89
N MET A 493 32.53 -22.86 -6.63
CA MET A 493 31.19 -22.81 -6.03
C MET A 493 30.14 -23.40 -6.99
N LEU A 494 30.23 -23.05 -8.27
CA LEU A 494 29.35 -23.60 -9.29
C LEU A 494 29.49 -25.13 -9.41
N SER A 495 30.72 -25.64 -9.46
CA SER A 495 30.99 -27.10 -9.47
C SER A 495 30.44 -27.77 -8.21
N ALA A 496 30.61 -27.15 -7.03
CA ALA A 496 30.08 -27.70 -5.78
C ALA A 496 28.53 -27.78 -5.79
N LEU A 497 27.84 -26.78 -6.39
CA LEU A 497 26.38 -26.82 -6.56
C LEU A 497 25.96 -27.94 -7.54
N GLN A 498 26.64 -28.08 -8.67
CA GLN A 498 26.34 -29.07 -9.70
C GLN A 498 26.61 -30.51 -9.20
N GLU A 499 27.59 -30.68 -8.33
CA GLU A 499 27.94 -31.95 -7.68
C GLU A 499 27.17 -32.24 -6.40
N ASN A 500 26.17 -31.39 -6.06
CA ASN A 500 25.33 -31.47 -4.82
C ASN A 500 26.14 -31.39 -3.50
N ARG A 501 27.33 -30.79 -3.52
CA ARG A 501 28.15 -30.52 -2.31
C ARG A 501 27.72 -29.22 -1.65
N HIS A 502 26.47 -29.22 -1.15
CA HIS A 502 25.79 -27.98 -0.73
C HIS A 502 26.46 -27.29 0.48
N GLU A 503 26.94 -28.04 1.47
CA GLU A 503 27.61 -27.45 2.66
C GLU A 503 28.96 -26.81 2.27
N ASP A 504 29.73 -27.43 1.38
CA ASP A 504 30.97 -26.85 0.86
C ASP A 504 30.68 -25.54 0.12
N PHE A 505 29.65 -25.55 -0.73
CA PHE A 505 29.19 -24.36 -1.44
C PHE A 505 28.81 -23.25 -0.47
N LEU A 506 27.94 -23.52 0.51
CA LEU A 506 27.45 -22.51 1.45
C LEU A 506 28.58 -21.95 2.32
N ARG A 507 29.55 -22.80 2.73
CA ARG A 507 30.72 -22.35 3.49
C ARG A 507 31.61 -21.40 2.65
N MET A 508 31.91 -21.74 1.40
CA MET A 508 32.69 -20.87 0.50
C MET A 508 31.99 -19.55 0.26
N ARG A 509 30.69 -19.60 -0.10
CA ARG A 509 29.91 -18.40 -0.40
C ARG A 509 29.69 -17.51 0.81
N SER A 510 29.52 -18.07 2.01
CA SER A 510 29.43 -17.30 3.27
C SER A 510 30.66 -16.43 3.48
N GLY A 511 31.87 -16.94 3.20
CA GLY A 511 33.10 -16.17 3.31
C GLY A 511 33.20 -15.03 2.29
N VAL A 512 32.77 -15.26 1.04
CA VAL A 512 32.77 -14.23 0.00
C VAL A 512 31.69 -13.17 0.30
N LEU A 513 30.48 -13.59 0.65
CA LEU A 513 29.38 -12.68 1.01
C LEU A 513 29.74 -11.79 2.20
N ARG A 514 30.35 -12.35 3.25
CA ARG A 514 30.77 -11.58 4.44
C ARG A 514 31.77 -10.49 4.06
N ARG A 515 32.81 -10.81 3.28
CA ARG A 515 33.78 -9.80 2.82
C ARG A 515 33.11 -8.70 1.98
N TYR A 516 32.31 -9.08 1.01
CA TYR A 516 31.60 -8.12 0.18
C TYR A 516 30.67 -7.20 1.01
N LEU A 517 29.89 -7.77 1.92
CA LEU A 517 29.00 -7.00 2.79
C LEU A 517 29.80 -6.06 3.70
N ASN A 518 30.93 -6.50 4.24
CA ASN A 518 31.77 -5.64 5.07
C ASN A 518 32.27 -4.42 4.28
N ASP A 519 32.85 -4.63 3.09
CA ASP A 519 33.34 -3.55 2.24
C ASP A 519 32.22 -2.61 1.79
N PHE A 520 31.06 -3.18 1.40
CA PHE A 520 29.88 -2.41 1.00
C PHE A 520 29.36 -1.53 2.14
N LEU A 521 29.23 -2.09 3.34
CA LEU A 521 28.71 -1.38 4.50
C LEU A 521 29.71 -0.34 5.04
N ASP A 522 31.01 -0.61 5.00
CA ASP A 522 32.04 0.37 5.37
C ASP A 522 31.95 1.59 4.45
N ALA A 523 31.89 1.37 3.14
CA ALA A 523 31.77 2.44 2.17
C ALA A 523 30.47 3.26 2.33
N ARG A 524 29.34 2.61 2.62
CA ARG A 524 28.03 3.27 2.71
C ARG A 524 27.76 3.93 4.06
N THR A 525 28.23 3.35 5.16
CA THR A 525 28.07 3.93 6.50
C THR A 525 29.13 4.97 6.82
N ALA A 526 30.32 4.83 6.23
CA ALA A 526 31.47 5.73 6.39
C ALA A 526 31.74 6.12 7.86
N TYR A 527 31.64 5.15 8.80
CA TYR A 527 31.88 5.42 10.22
C TYR A 527 33.30 5.91 10.55
N GLY A 528 34.26 5.61 9.67
CA GLY A 528 35.66 6.08 9.79
C GLY A 528 35.90 7.51 9.34
N GLN A 529 34.91 8.15 8.73
CA GLN A 529 35.02 9.48 8.14
C GLN A 529 34.32 10.54 9.00
N GLU A 530 34.77 11.78 8.91
CA GLU A 530 34.11 12.89 9.56
C GLU A 530 32.79 13.25 8.89
N ASP A 531 31.76 13.45 9.70
CA ASP A 531 30.41 13.82 9.26
C ASP A 531 30.20 15.34 9.30
N ARG A 532 31.20 16.12 8.83
CA ARG A 532 31.11 17.60 8.79
C ARG A 532 30.08 18.06 7.75
N PRO A 533 29.32 19.14 8.04
CA PRO A 533 28.43 19.78 7.07
C PRO A 533 29.23 20.44 5.95
N PRO A 534 28.57 20.99 4.91
CA PRO A 534 29.22 21.81 3.87
C PRO A 534 30.08 22.90 4.46
N LEU A 535 31.21 23.22 3.79
CA LEU A 535 32.15 24.28 4.25
C LEU A 535 31.50 25.66 4.23
N GLU A 536 30.56 25.87 3.34
CA GLU A 536 29.84 27.16 3.20
C GLU A 536 29.04 27.52 4.47
N ASP A 537 28.60 26.50 5.24
CA ASP A 537 27.90 26.74 6.51
C ASP A 537 28.81 27.25 7.63
N PHE A 538 30.14 27.23 7.44
CA PHE A 538 31.11 27.75 8.41
C PHE A 538 31.58 29.19 8.08
N ILE A 539 31.23 29.70 6.89
CA ILE A 539 31.79 30.98 6.40
C ILE A 539 30.92 32.18 6.81
N PHE A 540 29.72 31.99 7.37
CA PHE A 540 28.75 33.07 7.60
C PHE A 540 28.32 33.25 9.06
N ASP A 541 29.21 33.09 10.03
CA ASP A 541 28.95 33.54 11.41
C ASP A 541 29.94 34.64 11.89
N ASP A 542 30.63 35.29 10.92
CA ASP A 542 31.44 36.47 11.20
C ASP A 542 30.68 37.75 10.77
N GLY A 543 29.72 38.19 11.60
CA GLY A 543 29.19 39.51 11.31
C GLY A 543 27.87 39.91 11.94
N ASP A 544 27.72 39.83 13.25
CA ASP A 544 26.91 40.80 13.99
C ASP A 544 27.84 41.63 14.90
N PRO A 545 28.38 42.76 14.45
CA PRO A 545 29.25 43.61 15.28
C PRO A 545 28.49 44.43 16.33
N ASP A 546 27.16 44.34 16.42
CA ASP A 546 26.33 45.17 17.31
C ASP A 546 25.49 44.36 18.30
N GLY A 547 26.07 43.37 18.94
CA GLY A 547 25.52 42.76 20.15
C GLY A 547 25.89 43.60 21.37
N ASP A 548 25.09 44.59 21.71
CA ASP A 548 25.20 45.38 22.95
C ASP A 548 25.10 44.45 24.20
N PRO A 549 26.16 44.32 25.01
CA PRO A 549 26.08 43.62 26.29
C PRO A 549 25.75 44.62 27.40
N GLY A 550 24.48 44.95 27.61
CA GLY A 550 24.12 45.86 28.68
C GLY A 550 22.65 45.88 29.00
N ALA A 551 22.13 45.19 30.01
CA ALA A 551 22.08 45.63 31.39
C ALA A 551 21.20 44.70 32.25
N PRO A 552 21.51 44.49 33.51
CA PRO A 552 20.68 43.68 34.43
C PRO A 552 19.70 44.58 35.19
N ALA A 553 18.46 44.11 35.33
CA ALA A 553 17.60 44.34 36.49
C ALA A 553 16.33 43.43 36.38
#